data_ce9ee81ad1501308be5c784316d538b7
#
_entry.id   ce9ee81ad1501308be5c784316d538b7
#
_cell.length_a   1.000
_cell.length_b   1.000
_cell.length_c   1.000
_cell.angle_alpha   90.00
_cell.angle_beta   90.00
_cell.angle_gamma   90.00
#
_symmetry.space_group_name_H-M   'P 1'
#
loop_
_entity.id
_entity.type
_entity.pdbx_description
1 polymer ?
#
loop_
_entity_poly.entity_id
_entity_poly.type
_entity_poly.pdbx_seq_one_letter_code
_entity_poly.pdbx_strand_id
1 'polypeptide(L)'
;MKKPINHVYLIILLSVLSSVAPMGIDTYIPSIPDIAAAFHVGIEKIELTLSIFLIGFSIGQIFGGPISDRYGRRIGSILGLLGYSFFSFLIIFTTNIYELWTYRFFEAFFGGIVVVNAAACVRDRFKGAQAAKVFSLIGTIRSLAPLLAPAIGAFIIHFFAWQAIFIFLTVYSLLVALWVYKDLEESYTYTRQNVLESFKIVLTHKKAMKAMLTLALGFSGFFIFISKSSFIFIEHFGISTDMFPLFFGFNFIILIGMIRINVLLLKNNSQLFLIKFAIIIQIIAAILMILNYKGESILLTMILMASYMSMMAFIFGNCMALALEHFSKNAGVASSVIGVLQFGLGAIISSVALSFHSQTFLPIAISVTLISITSFLIIRTYK
;
A
#
# COMPACT_ATOMS: atom_id res chain seq x y z
N MET A 1 25.72 9.82 -27.71
CA MET A 1 24.66 8.76 -27.63
C MET A 1 24.86 7.99 -26.34
N LYS A 2 23.90 8.06 -25.39
CA LYS A 2 23.96 7.22 -24.18
C LYS A 2 23.70 5.76 -24.60
N LYS A 3 24.46 4.81 -24.03
CA LYS A 3 24.24 3.37 -24.25
C LYS A 3 22.81 3.01 -23.84
N PRO A 4 22.10 2.12 -24.58
CA PRO A 4 20.76 1.69 -24.20
C PRO A 4 20.82 1.09 -22.79
N ILE A 5 19.92 1.56 -21.91
CA ILE A 5 19.86 1.10 -20.52
C ILE A 5 19.54 -0.40 -20.51
N ASN A 6 20.33 -1.18 -19.77
CA ASN A 6 20.06 -2.60 -19.57
C ASN A 6 18.65 -2.75 -18.95
N HIS A 7 17.81 -3.61 -19.52
CA HIS A 7 16.45 -3.88 -19.04
C HIS A 7 16.39 -4.24 -17.55
N VAL A 8 17.36 -5.02 -17.05
CA VAL A 8 17.43 -5.41 -15.63
C VAL A 8 17.67 -4.18 -14.75
N TYR A 9 18.59 -3.31 -15.15
CA TYR A 9 18.90 -2.08 -14.44
C TYR A 9 17.68 -1.14 -14.36
N LEU A 10 16.96 -0.98 -15.46
CA LEU A 10 15.72 -0.19 -15.49
C LEU A 10 14.63 -0.79 -14.58
N ILE A 11 14.49 -2.11 -14.56
CA ILE A 11 13.52 -2.79 -13.68
C ILE A 11 13.86 -2.52 -12.21
N ILE A 12 15.14 -2.59 -11.83
CA ILE A 12 15.58 -2.28 -10.47
C ILE A 12 15.25 -0.82 -10.13
N LEU A 13 15.59 0.14 -10.99
CA LEU A 13 15.29 1.55 -10.81
C LEU A 13 13.79 1.79 -10.60
N LEU A 14 12.93 1.24 -11.46
CA LEU A 14 11.47 1.37 -11.36
C LEU A 14 10.89 0.66 -10.13
N SER A 15 11.51 -0.42 -9.68
CA SER A 15 11.14 -1.11 -8.44
C SER A 15 11.44 -0.27 -7.20
N VAL A 16 12.64 0.31 -7.14
CA VAL A 16 13.05 1.23 -6.07
C VAL A 16 12.17 2.48 -6.07
N LEU A 17 11.88 3.04 -7.25
CA LEU A 17 10.95 4.16 -7.40
C LEU A 17 9.54 3.82 -6.87
N SER A 18 9.05 2.61 -7.14
CA SER A 18 7.74 2.14 -6.66
C SER A 18 7.71 1.82 -5.17
N SER A 19 8.87 1.63 -4.51
CA SER A 19 8.98 1.29 -3.09
C SER A 19 8.99 2.51 -2.17
N VAL A 20 9.10 3.73 -2.68
CA VAL A 20 9.21 4.96 -1.87
C VAL A 20 8.05 5.10 -0.89
N ALA A 21 6.81 4.90 -1.33
CA ALA A 21 5.65 5.01 -0.45
C ALA A 21 5.54 3.84 0.57
N PRO A 22 5.70 2.56 0.20
CA PRO A 22 5.81 1.47 1.17
C PRO A 22 6.90 1.71 2.21
N MET A 23 8.09 2.16 1.81
CA MET A 23 9.16 2.50 2.77
C MET A 23 8.71 3.57 3.77
N GLY A 24 7.99 4.62 3.32
CA GLY A 24 7.47 5.66 4.20
C GLY A 24 6.37 5.21 5.16
N ILE A 25 5.64 4.14 4.85
CA ILE A 25 4.64 3.54 5.73
C ILE A 25 5.32 2.58 6.72
N ASP A 26 6.00 1.58 6.20
CA ASP A 26 6.40 0.42 6.99
C ASP A 26 7.62 0.69 7.89
N THR A 27 8.56 1.57 7.47
CA THR A 27 9.70 2.00 8.32
C THR A 27 9.24 2.82 9.53
N TYR A 28 8.11 3.53 9.38
CA TYR A 28 7.55 4.39 10.41
C TYR A 28 6.83 3.62 11.54
N ILE A 29 6.23 2.45 11.24
CA ILE A 29 5.37 1.71 12.17
C ILE A 29 6.03 1.42 13.54
N PRO A 30 7.29 0.96 13.62
CA PRO A 30 7.93 0.67 14.89
C PRO A 30 8.10 1.90 15.80
N SER A 31 8.14 3.12 15.24
CA SER A 31 8.34 4.37 15.97
C SER A 31 7.04 5.01 16.49
N ILE A 32 5.88 4.45 16.18
CA ILE A 32 4.58 5.02 16.56
C ILE A 32 4.48 5.27 18.08
N PRO A 33 4.89 4.34 18.98
CA PRO A 33 4.85 4.58 20.43
C PRO A 33 5.77 5.73 20.86
N ASP A 34 6.98 5.81 20.31
CA ASP A 34 7.95 6.85 20.66
C ASP A 34 7.48 8.24 20.24
N ILE A 35 6.84 8.33 19.07
CA ILE A 35 6.24 9.56 18.57
C ILE A 35 5.04 9.96 19.44
N ALA A 36 4.19 9.01 19.86
CA ALA A 36 3.07 9.25 20.73
C ALA A 36 3.53 9.84 22.08
N ALA A 37 4.59 9.25 22.64
CA ALA A 37 5.22 9.75 23.86
C ALA A 37 5.82 11.16 23.68
N ALA A 38 6.52 11.40 22.56
CA ALA A 38 7.16 12.70 22.27
C ALA A 38 6.15 13.84 22.09
N PHE A 39 4.97 13.57 21.51
CA PHE A 39 3.90 14.55 21.32
C PHE A 39 2.90 14.59 22.48
N HIS A 40 3.05 13.73 23.50
CA HIS A 40 2.11 13.60 24.64
C HIS A 40 0.66 13.36 24.18
N VAL A 41 0.48 12.48 23.18
CA VAL A 41 -0.83 12.13 22.63
C VAL A 41 -1.05 10.61 22.68
N GLY A 42 -2.31 10.19 22.58
CA GLY A 42 -2.61 8.77 22.45
C GLY A 42 -2.06 8.19 21.15
N ILE A 43 -1.71 6.89 21.18
CA ILE A 43 -1.12 6.15 20.04
C ILE A 43 -2.03 6.18 18.81
N GLU A 44 -3.36 6.20 19.03
CA GLU A 44 -4.36 6.28 17.99
C GLU A 44 -4.27 7.52 17.10
N LYS A 45 -3.81 8.66 17.67
CA LYS A 45 -3.58 9.89 16.90
C LYS A 45 -2.38 9.78 15.98
N ILE A 46 -1.39 8.98 16.37
CA ILE A 46 -0.22 8.70 15.55
C ILE A 46 -0.57 7.64 14.49
N GLU A 47 -1.31 6.58 14.83
CA GLU A 47 -1.81 5.60 13.87
C GLU A 47 -2.66 6.24 12.78
N LEU A 48 -3.45 7.28 13.11
CA LEU A 48 -4.23 8.04 12.14
C LEU A 48 -3.36 8.67 11.04
N THR A 49 -2.08 8.98 11.32
CA THR A 49 -1.13 9.47 10.29
C THR A 49 -0.99 8.50 9.13
N LEU A 50 -1.12 7.19 9.35
CA LEU A 50 -1.06 6.18 8.31
C LEU A 50 -2.27 6.29 7.37
N SER A 51 -3.47 6.54 7.92
CA SER A 51 -4.67 6.77 7.11
C SER A 51 -4.58 8.10 6.35
N ILE A 52 -4.09 9.17 6.99
CA ILE A 52 -3.84 10.47 6.35
C ILE A 52 -2.83 10.32 5.21
N PHE A 53 -1.78 9.52 5.41
CA PHE A 53 -0.81 9.18 4.38
C PHE A 53 -1.50 8.51 3.18
N LEU A 54 -2.37 7.52 3.39
CA LEU A 54 -3.09 6.86 2.29
C LEU A 54 -4.01 7.82 1.53
N ILE A 55 -4.67 8.78 2.22
CA ILE A 55 -5.48 9.81 1.55
C ILE A 55 -4.60 10.66 0.65
N GLY A 56 -3.49 11.19 1.18
CA GLY A 56 -2.52 11.97 0.41
C GLY A 56 -2.00 11.19 -0.79
N PHE A 57 -1.62 9.92 -0.57
CA PHE A 57 -1.13 9.02 -1.61
C PHE A 57 -2.16 8.76 -2.71
N SER A 58 -3.42 8.54 -2.35
CA SER A 58 -4.52 8.34 -3.29
C SER A 58 -4.75 9.58 -4.16
N ILE A 59 -4.80 10.76 -3.52
CA ILE A 59 -4.97 12.04 -4.23
C ILE A 59 -3.77 12.31 -5.14
N GLY A 60 -2.55 12.07 -4.65
CA GLY A 60 -1.32 12.21 -5.43
C GLY A 60 -1.31 11.35 -6.71
N GLN A 61 -1.90 10.16 -6.67
CA GLN A 61 -2.04 9.31 -7.86
C GLN A 61 -2.97 9.93 -8.92
N ILE A 62 -4.04 10.64 -8.51
CA ILE A 62 -4.93 11.33 -9.46
C ILE A 62 -4.17 12.43 -10.22
N PHE A 63 -3.37 13.20 -9.51
CA PHE A 63 -2.59 14.30 -10.11
C PHE A 63 -1.32 13.80 -10.82
N GLY A 64 -0.78 12.66 -10.42
CA GLY A 64 0.46 12.09 -10.96
C GLY A 64 0.39 11.80 -12.46
N GLY A 65 -0.76 11.31 -12.96
CA GLY A 65 -0.98 11.07 -14.39
C GLY A 65 -0.88 12.35 -15.23
N PRO A 66 -1.75 13.34 -14.99
CA PRO A 66 -1.70 14.62 -15.72
C PRO A 66 -0.37 15.36 -15.62
N ILE A 67 0.29 15.36 -14.47
CA ILE A 67 1.62 15.97 -14.30
C ILE A 67 2.64 15.25 -15.18
N SER A 68 2.64 13.94 -15.15
CA SER A 68 3.52 13.09 -15.94
C SER A 68 3.28 13.21 -17.44
N ASP A 69 2.02 13.35 -17.84
CA ASP A 69 1.63 13.53 -19.25
C ASP A 69 1.91 14.93 -19.79
N ARG A 70 2.08 15.91 -18.91
CA ARG A 70 2.41 17.29 -19.31
C ARG A 70 3.91 17.55 -19.31
N TYR A 71 4.62 17.07 -18.29
CA TYR A 71 6.04 17.40 -18.05
C TYR A 71 7.00 16.26 -18.39
N GLY A 72 6.47 15.07 -18.70
CA GLY A 72 7.25 13.87 -18.96
C GLY A 72 7.46 12.99 -17.70
N ARG A 73 7.82 11.74 -17.93
CA ARG A 73 7.95 10.71 -16.88
C ARG A 73 9.11 11.00 -15.93
N ARG A 74 10.25 11.43 -16.50
CA ARG A 74 11.46 11.75 -15.74
C ARG A 74 11.23 12.95 -14.82
N ILE A 75 10.72 14.05 -15.36
CA ILE A 75 10.47 15.29 -14.59
C ILE A 75 9.38 15.05 -13.54
N GLY A 76 8.28 14.38 -13.90
CA GLY A 76 7.22 14.02 -12.97
C GLY A 76 7.72 13.18 -11.79
N SER A 77 8.61 12.20 -12.05
CA SER A 77 9.23 11.39 -10.99
C SER A 77 10.14 12.21 -10.08
N ILE A 78 10.97 13.11 -10.65
CA ILE A 78 11.88 13.98 -9.89
C ILE A 78 11.08 14.94 -9.01
N LEU A 79 10.05 15.62 -9.56
CA LEU A 79 9.20 16.52 -8.80
C LEU A 79 8.52 15.79 -7.63
N GLY A 80 7.99 14.57 -7.87
CA GLY A 80 7.43 13.75 -6.83
C GLY A 80 8.44 13.39 -5.73
N LEU A 81 9.65 12.96 -6.10
CA LEU A 81 10.69 12.58 -5.15
C LEU A 81 11.21 13.79 -4.34
N LEU A 82 11.40 14.95 -4.98
CA LEU A 82 11.82 16.17 -4.28
C LEU A 82 10.74 16.66 -3.32
N GLY A 83 9.47 16.64 -3.72
CA GLY A 83 8.36 16.99 -2.84
C GLY A 83 8.24 16.01 -1.67
N TYR A 84 8.37 14.70 -1.92
CA TYR A 84 8.42 13.68 -0.86
C TYR A 84 9.55 13.95 0.13
N SER A 85 10.77 14.16 -0.39
CA SER A 85 11.96 14.48 0.42
C SER A 85 11.77 15.75 1.25
N PHE A 86 11.22 16.80 0.64
CA PHE A 86 11.00 18.08 1.32
C PHE A 86 10.04 17.94 2.51
N PHE A 87 8.92 17.24 2.34
CA PHE A 87 7.98 17.03 3.44
C PHE A 87 8.49 16.03 4.47
N SER A 88 9.23 14.99 4.09
CA SER A 88 9.95 14.12 5.04
C SER A 88 10.94 14.95 5.88
N PHE A 89 11.67 15.87 5.27
CA PHE A 89 12.57 16.77 5.98
C PHE A 89 11.85 17.72 6.96
N LEU A 90 10.70 18.26 6.57
CA LEU A 90 9.91 19.13 7.46
C LEU A 90 9.39 18.39 8.69
N ILE A 91 9.07 17.09 8.57
CA ILE A 91 8.60 16.28 9.70
C ILE A 91 9.62 16.23 10.84
N ILE A 92 10.91 16.33 10.54
CA ILE A 92 11.98 16.30 11.56
C ILE A 92 11.80 17.43 12.59
N PHE A 93 11.22 18.55 12.20
CA PHE A 93 11.06 19.76 13.01
C PHE A 93 9.65 19.92 13.58
N THR A 94 8.75 18.95 13.39
CA THR A 94 7.38 19.04 13.91
C THR A 94 7.35 19.09 15.42
N THR A 95 6.52 19.98 15.95
CA THR A 95 6.34 20.18 17.38
C THR A 95 4.95 19.77 17.87
N ASN A 96 4.00 19.57 16.95
CA ASN A 96 2.63 19.18 17.28
C ASN A 96 2.07 18.18 16.25
N ILE A 97 1.00 17.47 16.65
CA ILE A 97 0.38 16.42 15.87
C ILE A 97 -0.23 16.91 14.55
N TYR A 98 -0.75 18.14 14.50
CA TYR A 98 -1.40 18.68 13.31
C TYR A 98 -0.39 18.99 12.19
N GLU A 99 0.81 19.45 12.56
CA GLU A 99 1.93 19.60 11.63
C GLU A 99 2.34 18.24 11.08
N LEU A 100 2.49 17.22 11.95
CA LEU A 100 2.81 15.86 11.54
C LEU A 100 1.76 15.33 10.54
N TRP A 101 0.45 15.49 10.82
CA TRP A 101 -0.62 15.07 9.92
C TRP A 101 -0.53 15.77 8.56
N THR A 102 -0.30 17.08 8.58
CA THR A 102 -0.21 17.88 7.36
C THR A 102 0.98 17.47 6.50
N TYR A 103 2.15 17.32 7.11
CA TYR A 103 3.35 16.95 6.36
C TYR A 103 3.31 15.50 5.89
N ARG A 104 2.75 14.57 6.68
CA ARG A 104 2.51 13.18 6.24
C ARG A 104 1.54 13.09 5.05
N PHE A 105 0.52 13.94 5.02
CA PHE A 105 -0.38 14.05 3.86
C PHE A 105 0.38 14.45 2.59
N PHE A 106 1.16 15.54 2.66
CA PHE A 106 1.89 16.03 1.49
C PHE A 106 3.04 15.12 1.09
N GLU A 107 3.76 14.54 2.03
CA GLU A 107 4.77 13.51 1.78
C GLU A 107 4.17 12.39 0.92
N ALA A 108 3.02 11.86 1.34
CA ALA A 108 2.32 10.81 0.64
C ALA A 108 1.75 11.26 -0.71
N PHE A 109 1.24 12.49 -0.81
CA PHE A 109 0.77 13.07 -2.06
C PHE A 109 1.85 13.02 -3.13
N PHE A 110 3.06 13.47 -2.80
CA PHE A 110 4.20 13.41 -3.71
C PHE A 110 4.66 11.97 -3.97
N GLY A 111 4.60 11.08 -2.98
CA GLY A 111 4.82 9.64 -3.16
C GLY A 111 3.86 8.99 -4.16
N GLY A 112 2.58 9.42 -4.14
CA GLY A 112 1.57 8.98 -5.11
C GLY A 112 1.90 9.38 -6.55
N ILE A 113 2.42 10.58 -6.76
CA ILE A 113 2.92 11.05 -8.08
C ILE A 113 4.05 10.13 -8.56
N VAL A 114 4.99 9.77 -7.68
CA VAL A 114 6.14 8.91 -8.01
C VAL A 114 5.69 7.54 -8.52
N VAL A 115 4.76 6.90 -7.82
CA VAL A 115 4.32 5.53 -8.15
C VAL A 115 3.59 5.47 -9.49
N VAL A 116 2.76 6.45 -9.81
CA VAL A 116 2.08 6.53 -11.12
C VAL A 116 3.09 6.69 -12.25
N ASN A 117 4.14 7.49 -12.06
CA ASN A 117 5.20 7.66 -13.05
C ASN A 117 5.98 6.36 -13.29
N ALA A 118 6.31 5.60 -12.24
CA ALA A 118 6.97 4.30 -12.37
C ALA A 118 6.15 3.33 -13.24
N ALA A 119 4.84 3.23 -12.98
CA ALA A 119 3.94 2.39 -13.78
C ALA A 119 3.80 2.89 -15.23
N ALA A 120 3.79 4.21 -15.45
CA ALA A 120 3.75 4.79 -16.78
C ALA A 120 5.02 4.48 -17.58
N CYS A 121 6.21 4.59 -16.97
CA CYS A 121 7.48 4.20 -17.60
C CYS A 121 7.50 2.76 -18.09
N VAL A 122 6.90 1.83 -17.33
CA VAL A 122 6.78 0.42 -17.76
C VAL A 122 5.91 0.31 -19.01
N ARG A 123 4.74 0.96 -19.02
CA ARG A 123 3.80 0.91 -20.15
C ARG A 123 4.37 1.55 -21.43
N ASP A 124 5.14 2.63 -21.28
CA ASP A 124 5.74 3.34 -22.42
C ASP A 124 6.85 2.50 -23.09
N ARG A 125 7.59 1.69 -22.32
CA ARG A 125 8.78 0.96 -22.81
C ARG A 125 8.56 -0.52 -23.09
N PHE A 126 7.59 -1.16 -22.43
CA PHE A 126 7.33 -2.58 -22.54
C PHE A 126 5.89 -2.83 -22.98
N LYS A 127 5.68 -3.79 -23.91
CA LYS A 127 4.35 -4.13 -24.44
C LYS A 127 3.99 -5.60 -24.19
N GLY A 128 2.69 -5.88 -24.11
CA GLY A 128 2.17 -7.24 -24.02
C GLY A 128 2.77 -8.07 -22.86
N ALA A 129 3.20 -9.29 -23.16
CA ALA A 129 3.75 -10.23 -22.17
C ALA A 129 5.03 -9.70 -21.49
N GLN A 130 5.83 -8.86 -22.17
CA GLN A 130 7.03 -8.28 -21.58
C GLN A 130 6.68 -7.25 -20.49
N ALA A 131 5.68 -6.40 -20.72
CA ALA A 131 5.19 -5.47 -19.71
C ALA A 131 4.64 -6.22 -18.48
N ALA A 132 3.87 -7.28 -18.69
CA ALA A 132 3.34 -8.12 -17.61
C ALA A 132 4.48 -8.75 -16.77
N LYS A 133 5.55 -9.25 -17.42
CA LYS A 133 6.74 -9.77 -16.73
C LYS A 133 7.43 -8.71 -15.90
N VAL A 134 7.61 -7.49 -16.43
CA VAL A 134 8.24 -6.37 -15.70
C VAL A 134 7.39 -5.94 -14.51
N PHE A 135 6.07 -5.78 -14.66
CA PHE A 135 5.17 -5.49 -13.54
C PHE A 135 5.22 -6.57 -12.45
N SER A 136 5.30 -7.84 -12.83
CA SER A 136 5.44 -8.95 -11.88
C SER A 136 6.75 -8.88 -11.10
N LEU A 137 7.87 -8.55 -11.75
CA LEU A 137 9.16 -8.37 -11.09
C LEU A 137 9.16 -7.17 -10.12
N ILE A 138 8.61 -6.03 -10.56
CA ILE A 138 8.44 -4.84 -9.70
C ILE A 138 7.55 -5.19 -8.51
N GLY A 139 6.45 -5.91 -8.72
CA GLY A 139 5.55 -6.38 -7.66
C GLY A 139 6.26 -7.28 -6.65
N THR A 140 7.12 -8.19 -7.12
CA THR A 140 7.92 -9.07 -6.25
C THR A 140 8.89 -8.27 -5.39
N ILE A 141 9.63 -7.32 -5.97
CA ILE A 141 10.57 -6.47 -5.22
C ILE A 141 9.80 -5.59 -4.23
N ARG A 142 8.68 -5.02 -4.65
CA ARG A 142 7.82 -4.20 -3.78
C ARG A 142 7.23 -5.00 -2.61
N SER A 143 6.95 -6.29 -2.78
CA SER A 143 6.45 -7.14 -1.70
C SER A 143 7.48 -7.45 -0.60
N LEU A 144 8.77 -7.18 -0.86
CA LEU A 144 9.82 -7.26 0.15
C LEU A 144 9.87 -6.02 1.06
N ALA A 145 9.32 -4.88 0.63
CA ALA A 145 9.34 -3.65 1.43
C ALA A 145 8.70 -3.82 2.81
N PRO A 146 7.48 -4.41 2.96
CA PRO A 146 6.89 -4.65 4.28
C PRO A 146 7.67 -5.62 5.17
N LEU A 147 8.57 -6.40 4.60
CA LEU A 147 9.45 -7.29 5.37
C LEU A 147 10.72 -6.57 5.87
N LEU A 148 11.31 -5.73 5.01
CA LEU A 148 12.59 -5.06 5.28
C LEU A 148 12.40 -3.71 5.98
N ALA A 149 11.37 -2.95 5.63
CA ALA A 149 11.21 -1.58 6.11
C ALA A 149 10.99 -1.50 7.63
N PRO A 150 10.15 -2.35 8.28
CA PRO A 150 10.04 -2.31 9.74
C PRO A 150 11.34 -2.69 10.45
N ALA A 151 12.14 -3.59 9.87
CA ALA A 151 13.45 -3.94 10.42
C ALA A 151 14.43 -2.77 10.35
N ILE A 152 14.41 -2.02 9.23
CA ILE A 152 15.19 -0.77 9.09
C ILE A 152 14.70 0.26 10.12
N GLY A 153 13.37 0.42 10.27
CA GLY A 153 12.79 1.34 11.24
C GLY A 153 13.19 1.00 12.68
N ALA A 154 13.01 -0.26 13.09
CA ALA A 154 13.40 -0.73 14.41
C ALA A 154 14.92 -0.54 14.67
N PHE A 155 15.77 -0.85 13.68
CA PHE A 155 17.20 -0.60 13.77
C PHE A 155 17.53 0.88 13.98
N ILE A 156 16.86 1.78 13.24
CA ILE A 156 17.09 3.22 13.37
C ILE A 156 16.71 3.70 14.78
N ILE A 157 15.52 3.35 15.29
CA ILE A 157 15.06 3.84 16.60
C ILE A 157 15.76 3.17 17.78
N HIS A 158 16.42 2.02 17.58
CA HIS A 158 17.27 1.41 18.59
C HIS A 158 18.46 2.31 18.95
N PHE A 159 19.04 3.02 17.98
CA PHE A 159 20.22 3.87 18.16
C PHE A 159 19.93 5.36 18.16
N PHE A 160 18.81 5.80 17.59
CA PHE A 160 18.48 7.19 17.33
C PHE A 160 17.03 7.51 17.71
N ALA A 161 16.73 8.78 17.87
CA ALA A 161 15.36 9.25 18.05
C ALA A 161 14.51 9.04 16.79
N TRP A 162 13.19 9.02 16.91
CA TRP A 162 12.22 8.77 15.83
C TRP A 162 12.41 9.67 14.60
N GLN A 163 12.92 10.89 14.77
CA GLN A 163 13.23 11.82 13.68
C GLN A 163 14.21 11.24 12.66
N ALA A 164 15.10 10.34 13.10
CA ALA A 164 16.10 9.72 12.23
C ALA A 164 15.46 8.87 11.12
N ILE A 165 14.24 8.37 11.31
CA ILE A 165 13.47 7.70 10.25
C ILE A 165 13.19 8.67 9.10
N PHE A 166 12.79 9.90 9.40
CA PHE A 166 12.51 10.91 8.39
C PHE A 166 13.77 11.49 7.75
N ILE A 167 14.90 11.50 8.47
CA ILE A 167 16.21 11.75 7.86
C ILE A 167 16.55 10.66 6.84
N PHE A 168 16.37 9.40 7.22
CA PHE A 168 16.56 8.25 6.31
C PHE A 168 15.67 8.36 5.07
N LEU A 169 14.37 8.63 5.22
CA LEU A 169 13.43 8.78 4.10
C LEU A 169 13.79 9.96 3.19
N THR A 170 14.25 11.08 3.78
CA THR A 170 14.75 12.26 3.05
C THR A 170 15.95 11.88 2.18
N VAL A 171 16.97 11.26 2.78
CA VAL A 171 18.19 10.86 2.07
C VAL A 171 17.88 9.80 1.02
N TYR A 172 17.07 8.80 1.37
CA TYR A 172 16.64 7.74 0.46
C TYR A 172 15.95 8.33 -0.79
N SER A 173 14.98 9.22 -0.61
CA SER A 173 14.24 9.82 -1.74
C SER A 173 15.13 10.73 -2.59
N LEU A 174 16.09 11.49 -1.99
CA LEU A 174 17.07 12.27 -2.73
C LEU A 174 18.04 11.41 -3.54
N LEU A 175 18.51 10.30 -2.99
CA LEU A 175 19.36 9.35 -3.73
C LEU A 175 18.61 8.74 -4.91
N VAL A 176 17.35 8.38 -4.72
CA VAL A 176 16.49 7.88 -5.81
C VAL A 176 16.24 8.99 -6.85
N ALA A 177 16.05 10.25 -6.44
CA ALA A 177 15.89 11.38 -7.35
C ALA A 177 17.15 11.62 -8.21
N LEU A 178 18.33 11.53 -7.59
CA LEU A 178 19.62 11.62 -8.30
C LEU A 178 19.78 10.45 -9.29
N TRP A 179 19.37 9.26 -8.90
CA TRP A 179 19.42 8.09 -9.77
C TRP A 179 18.48 8.25 -10.97
N VAL A 180 17.23 8.66 -10.73
CA VAL A 180 16.25 8.99 -11.80
C VAL A 180 16.80 10.12 -12.71
N TYR A 181 17.39 11.15 -12.13
CA TYR A 181 17.97 12.27 -12.91
C TYR A 181 19.09 11.82 -13.83
N LYS A 182 19.95 10.90 -13.39
CA LYS A 182 21.10 10.43 -14.20
C LYS A 182 20.66 9.44 -15.28
N ASP A 183 19.80 8.48 -14.93
CA ASP A 183 19.66 7.26 -15.70
C ASP A 183 18.26 7.03 -16.29
N LEU A 184 17.21 7.68 -15.77
CA LEU A 184 15.88 7.55 -16.37
C LEU A 184 15.79 8.45 -17.61
N GLU A 185 15.80 7.84 -18.79
CA GLU A 185 15.52 8.55 -20.04
C GLU A 185 14.03 8.89 -20.15
N GLU A 186 13.72 10.03 -20.77
CA GLU A 186 12.33 10.39 -21.05
C GLU A 186 11.70 9.38 -22.02
N SER A 187 10.57 8.81 -21.64
CA SER A 187 9.86 7.82 -22.46
C SER A 187 8.53 8.32 -23.01
N TYR A 188 8.16 9.53 -22.64
CA TYR A 188 6.85 10.08 -22.97
C TYR A 188 6.72 10.47 -24.45
N THR A 189 5.68 9.97 -25.09
CA THR A 189 5.15 10.42 -26.37
C THR A 189 3.73 10.97 -26.14
N TYR A 190 3.54 12.26 -26.44
CA TYR A 190 2.26 12.92 -26.24
C TYR A 190 1.14 12.26 -27.05
N THR A 191 0.14 11.70 -26.37
CA THR A 191 -1.09 11.19 -26.99
C THR A 191 -2.28 11.95 -26.41
N ARG A 192 -2.99 12.68 -27.27
CA ARG A 192 -4.22 13.39 -26.85
C ARG A 192 -5.33 12.37 -26.60
N GLN A 193 -5.59 12.03 -25.37
CA GLN A 193 -6.73 11.20 -24.96
C GLN A 193 -7.73 12.05 -24.15
N ASN A 194 -9.01 11.80 -24.36
CA ASN A 194 -10.04 12.42 -23.53
C ASN A 194 -10.11 11.65 -22.19
N VAL A 195 -9.29 12.12 -21.24
CA VAL A 195 -9.10 11.48 -19.93
C VAL A 195 -10.44 11.38 -19.17
N LEU A 196 -11.28 12.42 -19.23
CA LEU A 196 -12.58 12.45 -18.53
C LEU A 196 -13.54 11.39 -19.06
N GLU A 197 -13.59 11.20 -20.38
CA GLU A 197 -14.42 10.16 -21.01
C GLU A 197 -13.93 8.75 -20.61
N SER A 198 -12.63 8.55 -20.58
CA SER A 198 -12.03 7.28 -20.13
C SER A 198 -12.37 6.97 -18.66
N PHE A 199 -12.33 7.97 -17.77
CA PHE A 199 -12.80 7.81 -16.38
C PHE A 199 -14.28 7.46 -16.30
N LYS A 200 -15.13 8.13 -17.08
CA LYS A 200 -16.58 7.84 -17.13
C LYS A 200 -16.84 6.38 -17.54
N ILE A 201 -16.16 5.90 -18.60
CA ILE A 201 -16.29 4.52 -19.07
C ILE A 201 -15.92 3.51 -17.94
N VAL A 202 -14.81 3.75 -17.23
CA VAL A 202 -14.36 2.86 -16.16
C VAL A 202 -15.32 2.87 -14.98
N LEU A 203 -15.73 4.05 -14.51
CA LEU A 203 -16.59 4.20 -13.33
C LEU A 203 -18.01 3.68 -13.56
N THR A 204 -18.51 3.68 -14.79
CA THR A 204 -19.84 3.18 -15.12
C THR A 204 -19.89 1.68 -15.42
N HIS A 205 -18.73 1.01 -15.54
CA HIS A 205 -18.68 -0.43 -15.86
C HIS A 205 -18.96 -1.31 -14.64
N LYS A 206 -20.22 -1.73 -14.49
CA LYS A 206 -20.72 -2.41 -13.28
C LYS A 206 -19.93 -3.65 -12.83
N LYS A 207 -19.51 -4.52 -13.78
CA LYS A 207 -18.74 -5.74 -13.43
C LYS A 207 -17.34 -5.37 -12.92
N ALA A 208 -16.62 -4.55 -13.66
CA ALA A 208 -15.30 -4.10 -13.24
C ALA A 208 -15.33 -3.39 -11.87
N MET A 209 -16.34 -2.51 -11.67
CA MET A 209 -16.50 -1.81 -10.40
C MET A 209 -16.73 -2.75 -9.21
N LYS A 210 -17.46 -3.87 -9.37
CA LYS A 210 -17.59 -4.88 -8.31
C LYS A 210 -16.25 -5.50 -7.93
N ALA A 211 -15.41 -5.84 -8.91
CA ALA A 211 -14.08 -6.38 -8.65
C ALA A 211 -13.17 -5.32 -7.99
N MET A 212 -13.21 -4.07 -8.47
CA MET A 212 -12.45 -2.95 -7.90
C MET A 212 -12.86 -2.65 -6.45
N LEU A 213 -14.15 -2.62 -6.15
CA LEU A 213 -14.67 -2.41 -4.79
C LEU A 213 -14.32 -3.58 -3.86
N THR A 214 -14.41 -4.82 -4.34
CA THR A 214 -13.98 -6.01 -3.58
C THR A 214 -12.50 -5.93 -3.22
N LEU A 215 -11.66 -5.53 -4.16
CA LEU A 215 -10.24 -5.29 -3.92
C LEU A 215 -10.00 -4.19 -2.89
N ALA A 216 -10.70 -3.07 -3.02
CA ALA A 216 -10.56 -1.92 -2.13
C ALA A 216 -10.98 -2.26 -0.69
N LEU A 217 -12.09 -3.00 -0.52
CA LEU A 217 -12.55 -3.48 0.79
C LEU A 217 -11.56 -4.49 1.40
N GLY A 218 -11.08 -5.46 0.61
CA GLY A 218 -10.05 -6.40 1.07
C GLY A 218 -8.78 -5.69 1.54
N PHE A 219 -8.34 -4.68 0.79
CA PHE A 219 -7.21 -3.85 1.18
C PHE A 219 -7.48 -3.02 2.44
N SER A 220 -8.70 -2.50 2.61
CA SER A 220 -9.07 -1.74 3.82
C SER A 220 -8.92 -2.60 5.08
N GLY A 221 -9.43 -3.84 5.07
CA GLY A 221 -9.27 -4.77 6.18
C GLY A 221 -7.81 -5.14 6.43
N PHE A 222 -7.04 -5.39 5.37
CA PHE A 222 -5.60 -5.63 5.46
C PHE A 222 -4.85 -4.43 6.06
N PHE A 223 -5.20 -3.20 5.67
CA PHE A 223 -4.55 -1.99 6.14
C PHE A 223 -4.88 -1.64 7.59
N ILE A 224 -6.07 -2.02 8.10
CA ILE A 224 -6.40 -1.90 9.52
C ILE A 224 -5.39 -2.68 10.37
N PHE A 225 -5.02 -3.90 9.97
CA PHE A 225 -4.00 -4.68 10.68
C PHE A 225 -2.62 -4.05 10.60
N ILE A 226 -2.24 -3.49 9.45
CA ILE A 226 -0.97 -2.75 9.33
C ILE A 226 -0.96 -1.58 10.30
N SER A 227 -2.00 -0.75 10.30
CA SER A 227 -2.10 0.44 11.14
C SER A 227 -2.13 0.12 12.64
N LYS A 228 -2.77 -1.00 13.01
CA LYS A 228 -2.89 -1.46 14.40
C LYS A 228 -1.76 -2.39 14.84
N SER A 229 -0.82 -2.71 13.97
CA SER A 229 0.24 -3.69 14.29
C SER A 229 1.13 -3.24 15.44
N SER A 230 1.45 -1.95 15.53
CA SER A 230 2.23 -1.39 16.65
C SER A 230 1.46 -1.52 17.96
N PHE A 231 0.19 -1.12 18.00
CA PHE A 231 -0.68 -1.33 19.17
C PHE A 231 -0.75 -2.81 19.56
N ILE A 232 -0.99 -3.70 18.59
CA ILE A 232 -1.16 -5.14 18.85
C ILE A 232 0.11 -5.75 19.44
N PHE A 233 1.25 -5.58 18.78
CA PHE A 233 2.48 -6.27 19.17
C PHE A 233 3.25 -5.56 20.27
N ILE A 234 3.40 -4.24 20.21
CA ILE A 234 4.24 -3.49 21.15
C ILE A 234 3.44 -3.14 22.40
N GLU A 235 2.27 -2.49 22.26
CA GLU A 235 1.53 -1.96 23.40
C GLU A 235 0.76 -3.07 24.13
N HIS A 236 -0.02 -3.90 23.41
CA HIS A 236 -0.87 -4.92 24.03
C HIS A 236 -0.09 -6.16 24.48
N PHE A 237 0.78 -6.71 23.64
CA PHE A 237 1.58 -7.90 23.98
C PHE A 237 2.94 -7.59 24.59
N GLY A 238 3.37 -6.33 24.68
CA GLY A 238 4.63 -5.94 25.28
C GLY A 238 5.87 -6.42 24.50
N ILE A 239 5.73 -6.68 23.20
CA ILE A 239 6.87 -7.07 22.34
C ILE A 239 7.79 -5.87 22.18
N SER A 240 9.09 -6.07 22.41
CA SER A 240 10.07 -5.01 22.22
C SER A 240 10.10 -4.54 20.76
N THR A 241 10.42 -3.27 20.55
CA THR A 241 10.53 -2.66 19.22
C THR A 241 11.52 -3.41 18.32
N ASP A 242 12.61 -3.93 18.89
CA ASP A 242 13.61 -4.73 18.18
C ASP A 242 13.04 -6.06 17.66
N MET A 243 12.09 -6.66 18.38
CA MET A 243 11.45 -7.92 18.00
C MET A 243 10.22 -7.72 17.11
N PHE A 244 9.66 -6.52 17.08
CA PHE A 244 8.48 -6.20 16.27
C PHE A 244 8.59 -6.64 14.80
N PRO A 245 9.73 -6.42 14.10
CA PRO A 245 9.86 -6.83 12.70
C PRO A 245 9.66 -8.33 12.47
N LEU A 246 10.01 -9.19 13.43
CA LEU A 246 9.83 -10.64 13.31
C LEU A 246 8.35 -11.02 13.35
N PHE A 247 7.58 -10.43 14.28
CA PHE A 247 6.15 -10.67 14.42
C PHE A 247 5.35 -10.09 13.25
N PHE A 248 5.69 -8.88 12.85
CA PHE A 248 5.09 -8.22 11.68
C PHE A 248 5.44 -8.97 10.40
N GLY A 249 6.72 -9.29 10.20
CA GLY A 249 7.24 -9.98 9.02
C GLY A 249 6.68 -11.39 8.83
N PHE A 250 6.38 -12.10 9.93
CA PHE A 250 5.75 -13.43 9.88
C PHE A 250 4.46 -13.42 9.05
N ASN A 251 3.60 -12.41 9.22
CA ASN A 251 2.37 -12.28 8.44
C ASN A 251 2.65 -12.12 6.93
N PHE A 252 3.70 -11.39 6.58
CA PHE A 252 4.10 -11.19 5.18
C PHE A 252 4.76 -12.43 4.57
N ILE A 253 5.50 -13.21 5.35
CA ILE A 253 6.05 -14.50 4.88
C ILE A 253 4.90 -15.45 4.51
N ILE A 254 3.86 -15.54 5.35
CA ILE A 254 2.67 -16.35 5.05
C ILE A 254 1.96 -15.81 3.81
N LEU A 255 1.78 -14.49 3.71
CA LEU A 255 1.18 -13.84 2.53
C LEU A 255 1.92 -14.22 1.24
N ILE A 256 3.26 -14.16 1.23
CA ILE A 256 4.10 -14.51 0.08
C ILE A 256 3.91 -16.01 -0.28
N GLY A 257 3.86 -16.88 0.72
CA GLY A 257 3.55 -18.30 0.52
C GLY A 257 2.18 -18.51 -0.13
N MET A 258 1.16 -17.79 0.35
CA MET A 258 -0.20 -17.87 -0.19
C MET A 258 -0.32 -17.30 -1.62
N ILE A 259 0.53 -16.33 -2.02
CA ILE A 259 0.63 -15.90 -3.43
C ILE A 259 1.03 -17.08 -4.32
N ARG A 260 2.00 -17.89 -3.91
CA ARG A 260 2.41 -19.08 -4.65
C ARG A 260 1.30 -20.14 -4.74
N ILE A 261 0.60 -20.36 -3.63
CA ILE A 261 -0.55 -21.27 -3.59
C ILE A 261 -1.67 -20.78 -4.50
N ASN A 262 -1.98 -19.47 -4.53
CA ASN A 262 -2.96 -18.90 -5.45
C ASN A 262 -2.60 -19.20 -6.92
N VAL A 263 -1.34 -19.00 -7.32
CA VAL A 263 -0.87 -19.28 -8.69
C VAL A 263 -1.04 -20.76 -9.05
N LEU A 264 -0.78 -21.67 -8.12
CA LEU A 264 -0.96 -23.12 -8.34
C LEU A 264 -2.45 -23.48 -8.48
N LEU A 265 -3.31 -22.91 -7.63
CA LEU A 265 -4.75 -23.19 -7.64
C LEU A 265 -5.48 -22.60 -8.85
N LEU A 266 -4.97 -21.50 -9.42
CA LEU A 266 -5.49 -20.90 -10.66
C LEU A 266 -5.41 -21.82 -11.89
N LYS A 267 -4.58 -22.87 -11.84
CA LYS A 267 -4.53 -23.87 -12.92
C LYS A 267 -5.85 -24.64 -13.07
N ASN A 268 -6.56 -24.88 -11.95
CA ASN A 268 -7.75 -25.72 -11.90
C ASN A 268 -9.00 -24.99 -11.40
N ASN A 269 -8.90 -23.73 -10.99
CA ASN A 269 -10.00 -22.99 -10.41
C ASN A 269 -10.16 -21.62 -11.05
N SER A 270 -11.39 -21.11 -11.12
CA SER A 270 -11.65 -19.77 -11.61
C SER A 270 -11.20 -18.70 -10.59
N GLN A 271 -10.81 -17.55 -11.09
CA GLN A 271 -10.46 -16.37 -10.27
C GLN A 271 -11.59 -16.03 -9.30
N LEU A 272 -12.85 -16.04 -9.77
CA LEU A 272 -14.02 -15.72 -8.96
C LEU A 272 -14.23 -16.71 -7.81
N PHE A 273 -13.97 -18.00 -8.03
CA PHE A 273 -14.03 -19.02 -6.98
C PHE A 273 -13.00 -18.74 -5.90
N LEU A 274 -11.75 -18.47 -6.29
CA LEU A 274 -10.65 -18.20 -5.36
C LEU A 274 -10.86 -16.93 -4.55
N ILE A 275 -11.43 -15.88 -5.16
CA ILE A 275 -11.81 -14.66 -4.44
C ILE A 275 -12.86 -14.95 -3.37
N LYS A 276 -13.95 -15.67 -3.74
CA LYS A 276 -15.02 -16.03 -2.80
C LYS A 276 -14.50 -16.90 -1.67
N PHE A 277 -13.67 -17.89 -1.97
CA PHE A 277 -12.99 -18.73 -0.99
C PHE A 277 -12.18 -17.91 0.01
N ALA A 278 -11.36 -16.99 -0.48
CA ALA A 278 -10.54 -16.13 0.37
C ALA A 278 -11.37 -15.26 1.30
N ILE A 279 -12.45 -14.66 0.79
CA ILE A 279 -13.33 -13.80 1.60
C ILE A 279 -14.06 -14.62 2.69
N ILE A 280 -14.45 -15.87 2.39
CA ILE A 280 -15.04 -16.76 3.38
C ILE A 280 -14.04 -17.04 4.52
N ILE A 281 -12.78 -17.33 4.20
CA ILE A 281 -11.73 -17.50 5.21
C ILE A 281 -11.53 -16.23 6.03
N GLN A 282 -11.56 -15.05 5.39
CA GLN A 282 -11.48 -13.76 6.09
C GLN A 282 -12.67 -13.58 7.07
N ILE A 283 -13.88 -13.93 6.66
CA ILE A 283 -15.07 -13.86 7.54
C ILE A 283 -14.90 -14.79 8.74
N ILE A 284 -14.47 -16.05 8.52
CA ILE A 284 -14.25 -17.02 9.60
C ILE A 284 -13.18 -16.50 10.57
N ALA A 285 -12.03 -16.05 10.06
CA ALA A 285 -10.96 -15.51 10.89
C ALA A 285 -11.42 -14.28 11.69
N ALA A 286 -12.20 -13.38 11.07
CA ALA A 286 -12.73 -12.19 11.72
C ALA A 286 -13.75 -12.52 12.84
N ILE A 287 -14.63 -13.51 12.62
CA ILE A 287 -15.56 -13.98 13.64
C ILE A 287 -14.79 -14.61 14.82
N LEU A 288 -13.78 -15.43 14.54
CA LEU A 288 -12.94 -16.02 15.59
C LEU A 288 -12.17 -14.93 16.37
N MET A 289 -11.79 -13.82 15.72
CA MET A 289 -11.22 -12.66 16.41
C MET A 289 -12.24 -11.97 17.34
N ILE A 290 -13.53 -11.92 16.97
CA ILE A 290 -14.58 -11.43 17.87
C ILE A 290 -14.67 -12.31 19.12
N LEU A 291 -14.60 -13.63 18.96
CA LEU A 291 -14.62 -14.57 20.09
C LEU A 291 -13.34 -14.43 20.97
N ASN A 292 -12.22 -14.06 20.36
CA ASN A 292 -10.94 -13.80 21.04
C ASN A 292 -10.72 -12.29 21.29
N TYR A 293 -11.76 -11.52 21.59
CA TYR A 293 -11.70 -10.05 21.66
C TYR A 293 -10.74 -9.50 22.72
N LYS A 294 -10.47 -10.26 23.80
CA LYS A 294 -9.49 -9.88 24.82
C LYS A 294 -8.04 -10.07 24.36
N GLY A 295 -7.80 -10.96 23.39
CA GLY A 295 -6.47 -11.20 22.83
C GLY A 295 -5.47 -11.73 23.85
N GLU A 296 -5.88 -12.71 24.70
CA GLU A 296 -5.03 -13.23 25.79
C GLU A 296 -3.82 -14.03 25.28
N SER A 297 -3.92 -14.61 24.07
CA SER A 297 -2.85 -15.42 23.47
C SER A 297 -2.26 -14.75 22.23
N ILE A 298 -0.97 -14.43 22.27
CA ILE A 298 -0.23 -13.90 21.13
C ILE A 298 -0.23 -14.87 19.94
N LEU A 299 -0.07 -16.18 20.20
CA LEU A 299 -0.03 -17.20 19.16
C LEU A 299 -1.38 -17.29 18.43
N LEU A 300 -2.50 -17.30 19.16
CA LEU A 300 -3.82 -17.33 18.55
C LEU A 300 -4.09 -16.06 17.76
N THR A 301 -3.74 -14.89 18.29
CA THR A 301 -3.88 -13.60 17.60
C THR A 301 -3.06 -13.58 16.31
N MET A 302 -1.81 -14.05 16.33
CA MET A 302 -0.95 -14.16 15.14
C MET A 302 -1.56 -15.09 14.09
N ILE A 303 -2.07 -16.26 14.49
CA ILE A 303 -2.69 -17.21 13.56
C ILE A 303 -3.91 -16.58 12.88
N LEU A 304 -4.77 -15.90 13.66
CA LEU A 304 -5.98 -15.26 13.14
C LEU A 304 -5.64 -14.08 12.22
N MET A 305 -4.67 -13.24 12.59
CA MET A 305 -4.19 -12.14 11.75
C MET A 305 -3.57 -12.68 10.45
N ALA A 306 -2.68 -13.67 10.55
CA ALA A 306 -2.04 -14.27 9.38
C ALA A 306 -3.06 -14.93 8.45
N SER A 307 -4.07 -15.61 9.01
CA SER A 307 -5.17 -16.21 8.23
C SER A 307 -5.98 -15.15 7.49
N TYR A 308 -6.26 -14.01 8.13
CA TYR A 308 -6.98 -12.90 7.49
C TYR A 308 -6.14 -12.20 6.43
N MET A 309 -4.93 -11.75 6.80
CA MET A 309 -4.07 -10.94 5.95
C MET A 309 -3.59 -11.70 4.72
N SER A 310 -3.23 -12.98 4.86
CA SER A 310 -2.71 -13.79 3.77
C SER A 310 -3.73 -14.06 2.66
N MET A 311 -5.04 -13.99 2.96
CA MET A 311 -6.09 -14.10 1.94
C MET A 311 -6.07 -12.95 0.93
N MET A 312 -5.41 -11.84 1.24
CA MET A 312 -5.17 -10.77 0.27
C MET A 312 -4.38 -11.24 -0.95
N ALA A 313 -3.58 -12.30 -0.82
CA ALA A 313 -2.88 -12.95 -1.93
C ALA A 313 -3.83 -13.45 -3.03
N PHE A 314 -5.01 -13.92 -2.65
CA PHE A 314 -6.05 -14.37 -3.59
C PHE A 314 -6.93 -13.21 -4.09
N ILE A 315 -7.18 -12.23 -3.26
CA ILE A 315 -8.07 -11.11 -3.60
C ILE A 315 -7.36 -10.16 -4.56
N PHE A 316 -6.12 -9.74 -4.26
CA PHE A 316 -5.44 -8.68 -4.98
C PHE A 316 -5.27 -8.99 -6.47
N GLY A 317 -4.55 -10.06 -6.81
CA GLY A 317 -4.23 -10.40 -8.19
C GLY A 317 -5.46 -10.78 -9.00
N ASN A 318 -6.38 -11.55 -8.42
CA ASN A 318 -7.57 -12.03 -9.11
C ASN A 318 -8.59 -10.92 -9.37
N CYS A 319 -8.85 -10.04 -8.39
CA CYS A 319 -9.70 -8.87 -8.60
C CYS A 319 -9.11 -7.89 -9.61
N MET A 320 -7.79 -7.67 -9.57
CA MET A 320 -7.08 -6.82 -10.53
C MET A 320 -7.27 -7.35 -11.95
N ALA A 321 -7.11 -8.66 -12.16
CA ALA A 321 -7.29 -9.30 -13.45
C ALA A 321 -8.74 -9.19 -13.94
N LEU A 322 -9.74 -9.55 -13.10
CA LEU A 322 -11.16 -9.41 -13.42
C LEU A 322 -11.59 -7.96 -13.72
N ALA A 323 -10.98 -6.97 -13.05
CA ALA A 323 -11.29 -5.57 -13.31
C ALA A 323 -10.70 -5.10 -14.65
N LEU A 324 -9.45 -5.47 -14.96
CA LEU A 324 -8.73 -4.97 -16.12
C LEU A 324 -9.08 -5.69 -17.44
N GLU A 325 -9.64 -6.91 -17.40
CA GLU A 325 -10.04 -7.64 -18.61
C GLU A 325 -11.04 -6.88 -19.49
N HIS A 326 -11.82 -5.96 -18.87
CA HIS A 326 -12.82 -5.16 -19.56
C HIS A 326 -12.26 -3.88 -20.23
N PHE A 327 -10.96 -3.54 -20.02
CA PHE A 327 -10.40 -2.24 -20.42
C PHE A 327 -9.12 -2.34 -21.24
N SER A 328 -9.17 -2.94 -22.42
CA SER A 328 -7.98 -3.06 -23.29
C SER A 328 -7.40 -1.70 -23.72
N LYS A 329 -8.27 -0.71 -24.05
CA LYS A 329 -7.85 0.63 -24.47
C LYS A 329 -7.65 1.60 -23.30
N ASN A 330 -8.34 1.39 -22.18
CA ASN A 330 -8.36 2.29 -21.03
C ASN A 330 -7.66 1.68 -19.78
N ALA A 331 -6.79 0.69 -19.97
CA ALA A 331 -6.15 -0.04 -18.87
C ALA A 331 -5.37 0.87 -17.90
N GLY A 332 -4.78 1.95 -18.41
CA GLY A 332 -4.09 2.95 -17.59
C GLY A 332 -5.02 3.68 -16.62
N VAL A 333 -6.16 4.18 -17.14
CA VAL A 333 -7.18 4.86 -16.34
C VAL A 333 -7.83 3.87 -15.36
N ALA A 334 -8.11 2.64 -15.81
CA ALA A 334 -8.66 1.60 -14.94
C ALA A 334 -7.71 1.27 -13.76
N SER A 335 -6.41 1.16 -14.02
CA SER A 335 -5.40 0.97 -12.97
C SER A 335 -5.35 2.14 -11.99
N SER A 336 -5.49 3.38 -12.48
CA SER A 336 -5.55 4.57 -11.61
C SER A 336 -6.80 4.57 -10.74
N VAL A 337 -7.97 4.23 -11.30
CA VAL A 337 -9.23 4.10 -10.53
C VAL A 337 -9.10 3.00 -9.47
N ILE A 338 -8.51 1.85 -9.80
CA ILE A 338 -8.22 0.79 -8.82
C ILE A 338 -7.36 1.33 -7.68
N GLY A 339 -6.27 2.04 -7.98
CA GLY A 339 -5.38 2.61 -6.97
C GLY A 339 -6.10 3.61 -6.07
N VAL A 340 -6.87 4.52 -6.65
CA VAL A 340 -7.65 5.52 -5.91
C VAL A 340 -8.69 4.86 -5.00
N LEU A 341 -9.44 3.89 -5.50
CA LEU A 341 -10.42 3.17 -4.69
C LEU A 341 -9.73 2.36 -3.58
N GLN A 342 -8.66 1.65 -3.90
CA GLN A 342 -7.93 0.82 -2.96
C GLN A 342 -7.36 1.65 -1.80
N PHE A 343 -6.61 2.69 -2.09
CA PHE A 343 -5.94 3.50 -1.08
C PHE A 343 -6.89 4.52 -0.44
N GLY A 344 -7.79 5.13 -1.22
CA GLY A 344 -8.77 6.10 -0.72
C GLY A 344 -9.81 5.47 0.20
N LEU A 345 -10.46 4.37 -0.21
CA LEU A 345 -11.39 3.65 0.67
C LEU A 345 -10.64 3.00 1.84
N GLY A 346 -9.43 2.47 1.59
CA GLY A 346 -8.55 1.96 2.63
C GLY A 346 -8.32 2.99 3.73
N ALA A 347 -8.00 4.22 3.37
CA ALA A 347 -7.79 5.32 4.29
C ALA A 347 -9.06 5.69 5.07
N ILE A 348 -10.19 5.88 4.38
CA ILE A 348 -11.45 6.28 5.00
C ILE A 348 -11.93 5.21 5.99
N ILE A 349 -11.97 3.96 5.56
CA ILE A 349 -12.48 2.86 6.38
C ILE A 349 -11.55 2.59 7.57
N SER A 350 -10.22 2.64 7.37
CA SER A 350 -9.28 2.48 8.47
C SER A 350 -9.34 3.65 9.46
N SER A 351 -9.50 4.90 9.00
CA SER A 351 -9.71 6.05 9.88
C SER A 351 -10.93 5.88 10.77
N VAL A 352 -12.05 5.41 10.21
CA VAL A 352 -13.25 5.10 10.99
C VAL A 352 -12.99 3.99 11.99
N ALA A 353 -12.32 2.90 11.58
CA ALA A 353 -11.99 1.80 12.49
C ALA A 353 -11.03 2.23 13.61
N LEU A 354 -10.06 3.12 13.32
CA LEU A 354 -9.10 3.67 14.28
C LEU A 354 -9.73 4.66 15.26
N SER A 355 -10.85 5.32 14.89
CA SER A 355 -11.55 6.25 15.79
C SER A 355 -12.26 5.57 16.98
N PHE A 356 -12.48 4.26 16.91
CA PHE A 356 -13.04 3.49 18.02
C PHE A 356 -11.93 3.12 19.02
N HIS A 357 -11.81 3.92 20.07
CA HIS A 357 -10.84 3.71 21.14
C HIS A 357 -11.24 2.47 21.97
N SER A 358 -10.34 1.53 22.09
CA SER A 358 -10.54 0.35 22.94
C SER A 358 -9.19 -0.29 23.24
N GLN A 359 -9.05 -0.75 24.49
CA GLN A 359 -7.91 -1.58 24.90
C GLN A 359 -8.06 -3.05 24.46
N THR A 360 -9.13 -3.38 23.75
CA THR A 360 -9.41 -4.73 23.25
C THR A 360 -9.41 -4.80 21.73
N PHE A 361 -9.33 -6.00 21.16
CA PHE A 361 -9.40 -6.24 19.72
C PHE A 361 -10.81 -6.15 19.13
N LEU A 362 -11.85 -5.92 19.95
CA LEU A 362 -13.23 -5.94 19.51
C LEU A 362 -13.54 -4.96 18.36
N PRO A 363 -13.14 -3.68 18.39
CA PRO A 363 -13.39 -2.76 17.28
C PRO A 363 -12.72 -3.19 15.98
N ILE A 364 -11.49 -3.71 16.07
CA ILE A 364 -10.77 -4.24 14.90
C ILE A 364 -11.54 -5.41 14.31
N ALA A 365 -11.89 -6.40 15.14
CA ALA A 365 -12.58 -7.62 14.74
C ALA A 365 -13.96 -7.33 14.11
N ILE A 366 -14.76 -6.42 14.71
CA ILE A 366 -16.04 -5.98 14.15
C ILE A 366 -15.83 -5.30 12.79
N SER A 367 -14.88 -4.37 12.70
CA SER A 367 -14.62 -3.63 11.47
C SER A 367 -14.23 -4.54 10.31
N VAL A 368 -13.28 -5.47 10.54
CA VAL A 368 -12.86 -6.40 9.47
C VAL A 368 -13.93 -7.44 9.13
N THR A 369 -14.82 -7.80 10.08
CA THR A 369 -15.97 -8.67 9.82
C THR A 369 -16.95 -7.97 8.89
N LEU A 370 -17.34 -6.73 9.19
CA LEU A 370 -18.27 -5.94 8.36
C LEU A 370 -17.72 -5.72 6.96
N ILE A 371 -16.44 -5.40 6.85
CA ILE A 371 -15.74 -5.23 5.57
C ILE A 371 -15.79 -6.53 4.75
N SER A 372 -15.49 -7.67 5.36
CA SER A 372 -15.45 -8.95 4.67
C SER A 372 -16.85 -9.42 4.24
N ILE A 373 -17.87 -9.22 5.07
CA ILE A 373 -19.26 -9.51 4.71
C ILE A 373 -19.70 -8.62 3.53
N THR A 374 -19.42 -7.32 3.59
CA THR A 374 -19.76 -6.37 2.51
C THR A 374 -19.06 -6.76 1.21
N SER A 375 -17.77 -7.11 1.29
CA SER A 375 -16.98 -7.59 0.16
C SER A 375 -17.59 -8.86 -0.45
N PHE A 376 -18.02 -9.81 0.37
CA PHE A 376 -18.70 -11.02 -0.08
C PHE A 376 -20.03 -10.73 -0.77
N LEU A 377 -20.85 -9.84 -0.22
CA LEU A 377 -22.14 -9.44 -0.81
C LEU A 377 -21.97 -8.80 -2.18
N ILE A 378 -20.92 -7.99 -2.37
CA ILE A 378 -20.61 -7.38 -3.67
C ILE A 378 -20.17 -8.44 -4.68
N ILE A 379 -19.18 -9.29 -4.32
CA ILE A 379 -18.59 -10.22 -5.28
C ILE A 379 -19.51 -11.40 -5.61
N ARG A 380 -20.43 -11.81 -4.72
CA ARG A 380 -21.39 -12.88 -5.02
C ARG A 380 -22.31 -12.52 -6.20
N THR A 381 -22.55 -11.22 -6.43
CA THR A 381 -23.38 -10.71 -7.54
C THR A 381 -22.59 -10.51 -8.84
N TYR A 382 -21.31 -10.84 -8.86
CA TYR A 382 -20.50 -10.86 -10.07
C TYR A 382 -20.89 -12.07 -10.91
N LYS A 383 -21.54 -11.84 -12.07
CA LYS A 383 -21.97 -12.87 -13.04
C LYS A 383 -21.29 -12.65 -14.37
#